data_218e0e2d4cb2e773b1fa0af6c4d66d49
#
_entry.id   218e0e2d4cb2e773b1fa0af6c4d66d49
#
_cell.length_a   1.000
_cell.length_b   1.000
_cell.length_c   1.000
_cell.angle_alpha   90.00
_cell.angle_beta   90.00
_cell.angle_gamma   90.00
#
_symmetry.space_group_name_H-M   'P 1'
#
loop_
_entity.id
_entity.type
_entity.pdbx_description
1 polymer ?
#
loop_
_entity_poly.entity_id
_entity_poly.type
_entity_poly.pdbx_seq_one_letter_code
_entity_poly.pdbx_strand_id
1 'polypeptide(L)'
;MTKTTYRLVTRSDFDGLVCAVLLKELGMIDDIKFVHPKDMQDGTILVSDRDITTNLPYVRGVYLAFDHHLSETIRLDEIPDNYITDPDAPSAARVVYDHYGGKERFPGISNSMMEAVDKADSAQFDKDEVLDPNGWVLLNTLMDSRTGLGRFKEFRISNYD
;
A
#
# COMPACT_ATOMS: atom_id res chain seq x y z
N MET A 1 -5.93 -9.72 27.48
CA MET A 1 -6.88 -9.39 26.39
C MET A 1 -6.20 -9.65 25.06
N THR A 2 -6.83 -10.41 24.21
CA THR A 2 -6.35 -10.60 22.82
C THR A 2 -6.54 -9.27 22.07
N LYS A 3 -5.46 -8.72 21.55
CA LYS A 3 -5.51 -7.52 20.69
C LYS A 3 -6.30 -7.87 19.43
N THR A 4 -7.29 -7.07 19.09
CA THR A 4 -8.01 -7.26 17.83
C THR A 4 -7.05 -7.00 16.66
N THR A 5 -6.95 -7.95 15.75
CA THR A 5 -6.19 -7.84 14.51
C THR A 5 -7.12 -7.80 13.31
N TYR A 6 -6.64 -7.25 12.21
CA TYR A 6 -7.39 -7.02 10.98
C TYR A 6 -6.69 -7.70 9.80
N ARG A 7 -7.45 -7.94 8.73
CA ARG A 7 -6.87 -8.28 7.44
C ARG A 7 -6.52 -6.98 6.71
N LEU A 8 -5.31 -6.88 6.18
CA LEU A 8 -4.95 -5.82 5.23
C LEU A 8 -5.39 -6.24 3.82
N VAL A 9 -6.14 -5.37 3.15
CA VAL A 9 -6.38 -5.45 1.71
C VAL A 9 -5.65 -4.28 1.07
N THR A 10 -4.67 -4.56 0.23
CA THR A 10 -3.79 -3.53 -0.33
C THR A 10 -3.50 -3.74 -1.81
N ARG A 11 -3.10 -2.68 -2.48
CA ARG A 11 -2.68 -2.76 -3.87
C ARG A 11 -1.47 -3.69 -4.00
N SER A 12 -1.47 -4.48 -5.07
CA SER A 12 -0.41 -5.44 -5.39
C SER A 12 0.78 -4.73 -6.05
N ASP A 13 1.50 -3.93 -5.24
CA ASP A 13 2.71 -3.20 -5.62
C ASP A 13 3.62 -2.95 -4.40
N PHE A 14 4.74 -2.24 -4.62
CA PHE A 14 5.71 -1.97 -3.56
C PHE A 14 5.15 -1.05 -2.46
N ASP A 15 4.34 -0.06 -2.80
CA ASP A 15 3.68 0.80 -1.81
C ASP A 15 2.74 -0.02 -0.90
N GLY A 16 1.96 -0.92 -1.48
CA GLY A 16 1.12 -1.86 -0.71
C GLY A 16 1.93 -2.78 0.19
N LEU A 17 3.10 -3.26 -0.27
CA LEU A 17 4.00 -4.08 0.57
C LEU A 17 4.52 -3.28 1.77
N VAL A 18 4.97 -2.04 1.56
CA VAL A 18 5.48 -1.21 2.67
C VAL A 18 4.38 -0.86 3.66
N CYS A 19 3.15 -0.59 3.19
CA CYS A 19 1.99 -0.48 4.09
C CYS A 19 1.80 -1.72 4.96
N ALA A 20 1.93 -2.92 4.37
CA ALA A 20 1.83 -4.18 5.12
C ALA A 20 2.93 -4.30 6.19
N VAL A 21 4.17 -3.94 5.86
CA VAL A 21 5.29 -3.94 6.82
C VAL A 21 5.00 -3.02 8.00
N LEU A 22 4.56 -1.78 7.75
CA LEU A 22 4.25 -0.80 8.79
C LEU A 22 3.10 -1.28 9.71
N LEU A 23 2.00 -1.75 9.15
CA LEU A 23 0.84 -2.20 9.93
C LEU A 23 1.14 -3.50 10.70
N LYS A 24 2.01 -4.36 10.15
CA LYS A 24 2.49 -5.56 10.85
C LYS A 24 3.41 -5.21 12.02
N GLU A 25 4.29 -4.23 11.86
CA GLU A 25 5.15 -3.71 12.94
C GLU A 25 4.31 -3.14 14.10
N LEU A 26 3.18 -2.51 13.80
CA LEU A 26 2.22 -2.07 14.81
C LEU A 26 1.43 -3.22 15.45
N GLY A 27 1.54 -4.44 14.93
CA GLY A 27 0.74 -5.59 15.34
C GLY A 27 -0.77 -5.38 15.10
N MET A 28 -1.13 -4.66 14.04
CA MET A 28 -2.52 -4.38 13.69
C MET A 28 -3.12 -5.41 12.75
N ILE A 29 -2.29 -6.11 11.98
CA ILE A 29 -2.73 -7.07 10.98
C ILE A 29 -2.15 -8.46 11.21
N ASP A 30 -2.92 -9.47 10.87
CA ASP A 30 -2.55 -10.90 10.90
C ASP A 30 -2.71 -11.60 9.55
N ASP A 31 -3.36 -10.96 8.59
CA ASP A 31 -3.54 -11.47 7.23
C ASP A 31 -3.39 -10.33 6.20
N ILE A 32 -2.95 -10.67 5.00
CA ILE A 32 -2.70 -9.71 3.92
C ILE A 32 -3.28 -10.25 2.62
N LYS A 33 -4.05 -9.41 1.92
CA LYS A 33 -4.55 -9.70 0.58
C LYS A 33 -4.11 -8.62 -0.39
N PHE A 34 -3.27 -8.99 -1.35
CA PHE A 34 -2.88 -8.12 -2.46
C PHE A 34 -3.93 -8.18 -3.57
N VAL A 35 -4.40 -7.02 -4.02
CA VAL A 35 -5.45 -6.89 -5.02
C VAL A 35 -5.11 -5.85 -6.09
N HIS A 36 -5.82 -5.91 -7.20
CA HIS A 36 -5.75 -4.86 -8.22
C HIS A 36 -6.83 -3.80 -7.95
N PRO A 37 -6.54 -2.48 -8.11
CA PRO A 37 -7.50 -1.41 -7.85
C PRO A 37 -8.82 -1.57 -8.62
N LYS A 38 -8.76 -2.08 -9.84
CA LYS A 38 -9.95 -2.35 -10.65
C LYS A 38 -10.87 -3.39 -10.00
N ASP A 39 -10.31 -4.43 -9.40
CA ASP A 39 -11.12 -5.47 -8.74
C ASP A 39 -11.87 -4.90 -7.52
N MET A 40 -11.28 -3.90 -6.84
CA MET A 40 -11.96 -3.13 -5.79
C MET A 40 -13.09 -2.27 -6.34
N GLN A 41 -12.84 -1.52 -7.42
CA GLN A 41 -13.85 -0.68 -8.06
C GLN A 41 -15.04 -1.49 -8.63
N ASP A 42 -14.76 -2.66 -9.17
CA ASP A 42 -15.78 -3.58 -9.72
C ASP A 42 -16.56 -4.34 -8.63
N GLY A 43 -16.18 -4.17 -7.34
CA GLY A 43 -16.85 -4.82 -6.20
C GLY A 43 -16.61 -6.33 -6.11
N THR A 44 -15.60 -6.85 -6.80
CA THR A 44 -15.27 -8.29 -6.77
C THR A 44 -14.53 -8.71 -5.50
N ILE A 45 -13.96 -7.73 -4.76
CA ILE A 45 -13.29 -7.95 -3.48
C ILE A 45 -14.26 -7.62 -2.35
N LEU A 46 -14.69 -8.63 -1.62
CA LEU A 46 -15.52 -8.42 -0.43
C LEU A 46 -14.69 -7.90 0.73
N VAL A 47 -15.13 -6.80 1.31
CA VAL A 47 -14.54 -6.17 2.49
C VAL A 47 -15.57 -6.05 3.63
N SER A 48 -15.08 -5.93 4.85
CA SER A 48 -15.87 -5.80 6.06
C SER A 48 -15.20 -4.89 7.09
N ASP A 49 -15.80 -4.71 8.24
CA ASP A 49 -15.23 -4.02 9.39
C ASP A 49 -14.02 -4.74 10.04
N ARG A 50 -13.62 -5.89 9.50
CA ARG A 50 -12.39 -6.62 9.82
C ARG A 50 -11.24 -6.30 8.87
N ASP A 51 -11.42 -5.39 7.93
CA ASP A 51 -10.45 -5.06 6.92
C ASP A 51 -9.91 -3.64 7.10
N ILE A 52 -8.59 -3.49 6.94
CA ILE A 52 -7.91 -2.22 6.68
C ILE A 52 -7.56 -2.21 5.21
N THR A 53 -7.80 -1.10 4.51
CA THR A 53 -7.38 -0.93 3.11
C THR A 53 -6.28 0.11 2.98
N THR A 54 -5.33 -0.11 2.09
CA THR A 54 -4.27 0.86 1.78
C THR A 54 -4.03 0.92 0.27
N ASN A 55 -3.76 2.13 -0.24
CA ASN A 55 -3.43 2.38 -1.65
C ASN A 55 -4.48 1.82 -2.63
N LEU A 56 -5.75 1.94 -2.27
CA LEU A 56 -6.91 1.45 -3.01
C LEU A 56 -8.06 2.45 -2.95
N PRO A 57 -8.96 2.45 -3.94
CA PRO A 57 -10.19 3.22 -3.86
C PRO A 57 -10.98 2.91 -2.58
N TYR A 58 -11.51 3.96 -1.93
CA TYR A 58 -12.29 3.80 -0.71
C TYR A 58 -13.57 2.99 -0.96
N VAL A 59 -13.80 2.02 -0.10
CA VAL A 59 -15.03 1.21 -0.07
C VAL A 59 -15.66 1.28 1.30
N ARG A 60 -16.97 1.56 1.35
CA ARG A 60 -17.71 1.60 2.63
C ARG A 60 -17.69 0.24 3.32
N GLY A 61 -17.66 0.27 4.65
CA GLY A 61 -17.74 -0.94 5.49
C GLY A 61 -16.38 -1.46 5.97
N VAL A 62 -15.26 -0.89 5.51
CA VAL A 62 -13.93 -1.20 6.07
C VAL A 62 -13.75 -0.56 7.44
N TYR A 63 -12.90 -1.16 8.27
CA TYR A 63 -12.54 -0.59 9.56
C TYR A 63 -11.78 0.74 9.40
N LEU A 64 -10.76 0.75 8.53
CA LEU A 64 -9.90 1.91 8.29
C LEU A 64 -9.37 1.87 6.86
N ALA A 65 -9.18 3.03 6.26
CA ALA A 65 -8.59 3.15 4.92
C ALA A 65 -7.51 4.22 4.89
N PHE A 66 -6.40 3.95 4.19
CA PHE A 66 -5.31 4.89 3.96
C PHE A 66 -5.06 5.03 2.46
N ASP A 67 -4.95 6.27 1.99
CA ASP A 67 -4.67 6.53 0.58
C ASP A 67 -4.00 7.90 0.40
N HIS A 68 -3.45 8.16 -0.79
CA HIS A 68 -2.85 9.44 -1.17
C HIS A 68 -3.34 9.95 -2.54
N HIS A 69 -4.28 9.25 -3.17
CA HIS A 69 -4.77 9.63 -4.50
C HIS A 69 -5.77 10.78 -4.42
N LEU A 70 -5.42 11.94 -5.01
CA LEU A 70 -6.31 13.10 -5.11
C LEU A 70 -7.65 12.76 -5.79
N SER A 71 -7.64 11.85 -6.77
CA SER A 71 -8.86 11.41 -7.48
C SER A 71 -9.91 10.82 -6.55
N GLU A 72 -9.51 10.17 -5.47
CA GLU A 72 -10.43 9.59 -4.50
C GLU A 72 -11.10 10.67 -3.64
N THR A 73 -10.38 11.72 -3.24
CA THR A 73 -10.97 12.85 -2.51
C THR A 73 -11.96 13.63 -3.35
N ILE A 74 -11.74 13.69 -4.67
CA ILE A 74 -12.68 14.34 -5.61
C ILE A 74 -13.91 13.47 -5.86
N ARG A 75 -13.75 12.15 -5.88
CA ARG A 75 -14.83 11.18 -6.11
C ARG A 75 -15.81 11.12 -4.95
N LEU A 76 -15.36 11.36 -3.74
CA LEU A 76 -16.18 11.29 -2.53
C LEU A 76 -16.80 12.67 -2.25
N ASP A 77 -18.12 12.73 -2.09
CA ASP A 77 -18.84 13.97 -1.73
C ASP A 77 -18.44 14.46 -0.32
N GLU A 78 -18.13 13.51 0.57
CA GLU A 78 -17.69 13.76 1.94
C GLU A 78 -16.62 12.71 2.31
N ILE A 79 -15.55 13.16 2.97
CA ILE A 79 -14.47 12.28 3.43
C ILE A 79 -14.93 11.58 4.73
N PRO A 80 -15.06 10.24 4.73
CA PRO A 80 -15.44 9.51 5.93
C PRO A 80 -14.38 9.58 7.02
N ASP A 81 -14.79 9.55 8.30
CA ASP A 81 -13.89 9.62 9.46
C ASP A 81 -12.85 8.49 9.50
N ASN A 82 -13.19 7.33 8.91
CA ASN A 82 -12.30 6.18 8.82
C ASN A 82 -11.45 6.14 7.53
N TYR A 83 -11.42 7.24 6.78
CA TYR A 83 -10.58 7.40 5.59
C TYR A 83 -9.48 8.44 5.85
N ILE A 84 -8.27 7.95 6.07
CA ILE A 84 -7.08 8.76 6.30
C ILE A 84 -6.40 8.99 4.96
N THR A 85 -6.45 10.21 4.47
CA THR A 85 -5.90 10.55 3.17
C THR A 85 -5.07 11.82 3.22
N ASP A 86 -3.98 11.83 2.47
CA ASP A 86 -3.13 13.00 2.24
C ASP A 86 -2.67 13.01 0.77
N PRO A 87 -3.33 13.80 -0.09
CA PRO A 87 -2.97 13.87 -1.51
C PRO A 87 -1.58 14.48 -1.79
N ASP A 88 -0.97 15.14 -0.81
CA ASP A 88 0.39 15.69 -0.92
C ASP A 88 1.46 14.66 -0.52
N ALA A 89 1.07 13.55 0.10
CA ALA A 89 1.99 12.49 0.45
C ALA A 89 2.48 11.75 -0.82
N PRO A 90 3.78 11.40 -0.89
CA PRO A 90 4.35 10.72 -2.05
C PRO A 90 3.92 9.26 -2.20
N SER A 91 3.38 8.64 -1.14
CA SER A 91 2.93 7.25 -1.13
C SER A 91 1.87 7.01 -0.04
N ALA A 92 1.05 5.97 -0.19
CA ALA A 92 0.13 5.55 0.88
C ALA A 92 0.89 5.05 2.11
N ALA A 93 2.06 4.43 1.92
CA ALA A 93 2.95 4.05 3.02
C ALA A 93 3.40 5.28 3.84
N ARG A 94 3.66 6.42 3.18
CA ARG A 94 3.96 7.67 3.87
C ARG A 94 2.79 8.15 4.71
N VAL A 95 1.57 8.06 4.21
CA VAL A 95 0.36 8.40 4.97
C VAL A 95 0.24 7.53 6.23
N VAL A 96 0.42 6.21 6.12
CA VAL A 96 0.42 5.30 7.27
C VAL A 96 1.52 5.66 8.27
N TYR A 97 2.75 5.85 7.77
CA TYR A 97 3.91 6.15 8.59
C TYR A 97 3.72 7.43 9.42
N ASP A 98 3.31 8.52 8.79
CA ASP A 98 3.13 9.82 9.42
C ASP A 98 1.92 9.83 10.38
N HIS A 99 0.81 9.18 9.98
CA HIS A 99 -0.40 9.05 10.82
C HIS A 99 -0.10 8.42 12.19
N TYR A 100 0.77 7.42 12.23
CA TYR A 100 1.11 6.73 13.48
C TYR A 100 2.31 7.33 14.24
N GLY A 101 2.94 8.40 13.75
CA GLY A 101 3.99 9.14 14.46
C GLY A 101 5.39 8.99 13.90
N GLY A 102 5.54 8.51 12.68
CA GLY A 102 6.80 8.52 11.94
C GLY A 102 7.92 7.75 12.63
N LYS A 103 9.13 8.29 12.59
CA LYS A 103 10.34 7.64 13.12
C LYS A 103 10.26 7.25 14.60
N GLU A 104 9.56 8.02 15.41
CA GLU A 104 9.39 7.74 16.84
C GLU A 104 8.59 6.44 17.06
N ARG A 105 7.58 6.22 16.25
CA ARG A 105 6.74 5.01 16.33
C ARG A 105 7.36 3.81 15.63
N PHE A 106 8.19 4.04 14.62
CA PHE A 106 8.81 3.04 13.76
C PHE A 106 10.35 3.08 13.84
N PRO A 107 10.98 2.92 15.01
CA PRO A 107 12.44 3.04 15.16
C PRO A 107 13.20 1.97 14.36
N GLY A 108 12.59 0.79 14.15
CA GLY A 108 13.17 -0.32 13.38
C GLY A 108 13.00 -0.19 11.88
N ILE A 109 12.14 0.69 11.41
CA ILE A 109 11.91 0.86 9.96
C ILE A 109 13.04 1.69 9.34
N SER A 110 13.63 1.17 8.28
CA SER A 110 14.72 1.78 7.54
C SER A 110 14.26 3.06 6.82
N ASN A 111 15.00 4.15 6.96
CA ASN A 111 14.76 5.36 6.18
C ASN A 111 14.89 5.10 4.68
N SER A 112 15.86 4.26 4.27
CA SER A 112 16.05 3.91 2.87
C SER A 112 14.85 3.19 2.25
N MET A 113 14.13 2.38 3.03
CA MET A 113 12.88 1.76 2.56
C MET A 113 11.78 2.80 2.35
N MET A 114 11.62 3.74 3.30
CA MET A 114 10.63 4.82 3.18
C MET A 114 10.93 5.78 2.02
N GLU A 115 12.20 6.15 1.83
CA GLU A 115 12.62 6.95 0.68
C GLU A 115 12.42 6.21 -0.65
N ALA A 116 12.67 4.90 -0.67
CA ALA A 116 12.49 4.08 -1.85
C ALA A 116 11.02 3.95 -2.25
N VAL A 117 10.09 3.76 -1.31
CA VAL A 117 8.67 3.68 -1.63
C VAL A 117 8.12 5.01 -2.12
N ASP A 118 8.52 6.11 -1.51
CA ASP A 118 8.14 7.46 -1.94
C ASP A 118 8.62 7.75 -3.37
N LYS A 119 9.87 7.37 -3.68
CA LYS A 119 10.47 7.49 -5.01
C LYS A 119 9.78 6.61 -6.04
N ALA A 120 9.47 5.37 -5.67
CA ALA A 120 8.83 4.40 -6.55
C ALA A 120 7.43 4.84 -6.96
N ASP A 121 6.63 5.29 -6.01
CA ASP A 121 5.26 5.69 -6.28
C ASP A 121 5.17 7.00 -7.06
N SER A 122 6.09 7.93 -6.83
CA SER A 122 6.24 9.16 -7.63
C SER A 122 6.94 8.96 -8.98
N ALA A 123 7.34 7.73 -9.32
CA ALA A 123 8.05 7.37 -10.56
C ALA A 123 9.32 8.19 -10.84
N GLN A 124 10.06 8.57 -9.81
CA GLN A 124 11.26 9.41 -9.89
C GLN A 124 12.55 8.58 -10.08
N PHE A 125 12.49 7.54 -10.93
CA PHE A 125 13.65 6.73 -11.27
C PHE A 125 14.52 7.40 -12.32
N ASP A 126 15.85 7.26 -12.20
CA ASP A 126 16.76 7.61 -13.27
C ASP A 126 16.87 6.47 -14.31
N LYS A 127 17.58 6.77 -15.43
CA LYS A 127 17.72 5.82 -16.53
C LYS A 127 18.46 4.55 -16.13
N ASP A 128 19.49 4.67 -15.31
CA ASP A 128 20.32 3.53 -14.92
C ASP A 128 19.56 2.61 -13.96
N GLU A 129 18.78 3.18 -13.04
CA GLU A 129 17.89 2.42 -12.16
C GLU A 129 16.81 1.63 -12.92
N VAL A 130 16.34 2.16 -14.05
CA VAL A 130 15.35 1.46 -14.89
C VAL A 130 16.00 0.35 -15.70
N LEU A 131 17.23 0.58 -16.22
CA LEU A 131 17.92 -0.39 -17.10
C LEU A 131 18.57 -1.54 -16.32
N ASP A 132 19.07 -1.27 -15.11
CA ASP A 132 19.74 -2.25 -14.25
C ASP A 132 19.26 -2.11 -12.80
N PRO A 133 17.99 -2.47 -12.52
CA PRO A 133 17.39 -2.29 -11.20
C PRO A 133 18.05 -3.20 -10.17
N ASN A 134 18.35 -2.64 -8.98
CA ASN A 134 18.88 -3.38 -7.85
C ASN A 134 18.23 -2.91 -6.54
N GLY A 135 18.45 -3.66 -5.44
CA GLY A 135 17.92 -3.34 -4.11
C GLY A 135 16.42 -3.08 -4.11
N TRP A 136 16.00 -1.97 -3.56
CA TRP A 136 14.58 -1.58 -3.47
C TRP A 136 13.95 -1.35 -4.85
N VAL A 137 14.70 -0.84 -5.83
CA VAL A 137 14.20 -0.62 -7.19
C VAL A 137 13.90 -1.95 -7.86
N LEU A 138 14.77 -2.96 -7.68
CA LEU A 138 14.50 -4.31 -8.17
C LEU A 138 13.26 -4.91 -7.54
N LEU A 139 13.08 -4.79 -6.23
CA LEU A 139 11.89 -5.28 -5.54
C LEU A 139 10.62 -4.60 -6.08
N ASN A 140 10.63 -3.28 -6.24
CA ASN A 140 9.53 -2.55 -6.88
C ASN A 140 9.22 -3.08 -8.29
N THR A 141 10.27 -3.30 -9.10
CA THR A 141 10.13 -3.81 -10.47
C THR A 141 9.51 -5.21 -10.51
N LEU A 142 9.89 -6.08 -9.58
CA LEU A 142 9.33 -7.43 -9.48
C LEU A 142 7.87 -7.44 -9.04
N MET A 143 7.46 -6.49 -8.20
CA MET A 143 6.08 -6.38 -7.70
C MET A 143 5.14 -5.65 -8.66
N ASP A 144 5.65 -4.80 -9.56
CA ASP A 144 4.82 -4.05 -10.51
C ASP A 144 4.14 -5.01 -11.49
N SER A 145 2.84 -4.87 -11.66
CA SER A 145 2.04 -5.70 -12.56
C SER A 145 2.43 -5.59 -14.04
N ARG A 146 3.14 -4.54 -14.43
CA ARG A 146 3.60 -4.29 -15.79
C ARG A 146 4.95 -4.92 -16.10
N THR A 147 5.83 -5.00 -15.11
CA THR A 147 7.22 -5.44 -15.27
C THR A 147 7.57 -6.68 -14.45
N GLY A 148 6.80 -6.99 -13.41
CA GLY A 148 7.08 -8.01 -12.43
C GLY A 148 6.60 -9.42 -12.77
N LEU A 149 6.59 -10.27 -11.77
CA LEU A 149 6.25 -11.70 -11.86
C LEU A 149 4.75 -11.98 -11.69
N GLY A 150 3.96 -10.91 -11.47
CA GLY A 150 2.55 -11.01 -11.13
C GLY A 150 1.61 -11.21 -12.33
N ARG A 151 0.44 -10.54 -12.26
CA ARG A 151 -0.77 -10.77 -13.05
C ARG A 151 -0.58 -10.93 -14.57
N PHE A 152 0.33 -10.18 -15.16
CA PHE A 152 0.49 -10.13 -16.64
C PHE A 152 1.74 -10.82 -17.16
N LYS A 153 2.47 -11.50 -16.30
CA LYS A 153 3.70 -12.21 -16.68
C LYS A 153 3.48 -13.71 -16.75
N GLU A 154 4.32 -14.38 -17.53
CA GLU A 154 4.28 -15.82 -17.75
C GLU A 154 4.32 -16.62 -16.43
N PHE A 155 5.14 -16.19 -15.50
CA PHE A 155 5.34 -16.91 -14.23
C PHE A 155 4.15 -16.75 -13.26
N ARG A 156 3.45 -15.63 -13.29
CA ARG A 156 2.26 -15.34 -12.45
C ARG A 156 2.45 -15.65 -10.97
N ILE A 157 3.62 -15.36 -10.44
CA ILE A 157 3.92 -15.53 -9.02
C ILE A 157 3.15 -14.43 -8.25
N SER A 158 2.46 -14.83 -7.20
CA SER A 158 1.76 -13.92 -6.32
C SER A 158 2.74 -13.02 -5.56
N ASN A 159 2.42 -11.74 -5.39
CA ASN A 159 3.20 -10.84 -4.53
C ASN A 159 3.12 -11.23 -3.04
N TYR A 160 2.19 -12.09 -2.66
CA TYR A 160 2.13 -12.66 -1.32
C TYR A 160 3.24 -13.71 -1.10
N ASP A 161 3.55 -14.53 -2.11
CA ASP A 161 4.60 -15.56 -2.06
C ASP A 161 6.01 -14.95 -2.21
#